data_8f7b6df96b8c7c52d356d3b2be02d521
#
_entry.id   8f7b6df96b8c7c52d356d3b2be02d521
#
_cell.length_a   1.000
_cell.length_b   1.000
_cell.length_c   1.000
_cell.angle_alpha   90.00
_cell.angle_beta   90.00
_cell.angle_gamma   90.00
#
_symmetry.space_group_name_H-M   'P 1'
#
loop_
_entity.id
_entity.type
_entity.pdbx_description
1 polymer ?
#
loop_
_entity_poly.entity_id
_entity_poly.type
_entity_poly.pdbx_seq_one_letter_code
_entity_poly.pdbx_strand_id
1 'polypeptide(L)'
;MFHSRLGCSSISFRHQDLGTALRTMKELGFEEIDLGALPGVCDHVPYELNAAAVDTVSAEVNASGLRVRSVNGDVGDLNKVLDAEGRAARQRHLDALLTLTANTGAKALVLPCGALKHEPVRSEREDLDLIAAQLIGAGQRAAEFGVELWTESLHFLRFCWNLERAGLLAERLAGSGVGIVMDFSHIVASGEDIQEYLDVHQGRISHVHLRDAVPGNINLSIGNGQADFAGGLKRLAAAGYPGHFSLELETRDITHDERPAAAAKAASFITDLI
;
A
#
# COMPACT_ATOMS: atom_id res chain seq x y z
N MET A 1 -23.45 -5.42 5.52
CA MET A 1 -22.81 -4.20 4.95
C MET A 1 -21.54 -3.98 5.74
N PHE A 2 -20.42 -3.82 5.07
CA PHE A 2 -19.12 -3.60 5.73
C PHE A 2 -19.04 -2.16 6.26
N HIS A 3 -18.09 -1.92 7.16
CA HIS A 3 -17.86 -0.57 7.70
C HIS A 3 -17.44 0.41 6.58
N SER A 4 -17.97 1.63 6.57
CA SER A 4 -17.75 2.61 5.48
C SER A 4 -16.29 3.05 5.27
N ARG A 5 -15.42 2.84 6.27
CA ARG A 5 -13.97 3.09 6.18
C ARG A 5 -13.17 1.84 5.81
N LEU A 6 -13.82 0.69 5.52
CA LEU A 6 -13.14 -0.54 5.13
C LEU A 6 -13.25 -0.73 3.62
N GLY A 7 -12.12 -0.73 2.94
CA GLY A 7 -11.98 -1.07 1.54
C GLY A 7 -11.30 -2.43 1.34
N CYS A 8 -11.06 -2.76 0.08
CA CYS A 8 -10.34 -3.94 -0.33
C CYS A 8 -9.34 -3.61 -1.44
N SER A 9 -8.09 -3.99 -1.29
CA SER A 9 -7.11 -3.84 -2.34
C SER A 9 -7.37 -4.82 -3.49
N SER A 10 -7.27 -4.35 -4.72
CA SER A 10 -7.44 -5.17 -5.92
C SER A 10 -6.44 -6.32 -6.00
N ILE A 11 -5.30 -6.22 -5.31
CA ILE A 11 -4.31 -7.30 -5.18
C ILE A 11 -4.92 -8.58 -4.58
N SER A 12 -5.97 -8.45 -3.79
CA SER A 12 -6.71 -9.59 -3.21
C SER A 12 -7.29 -10.49 -4.30
N PHE A 13 -7.55 -9.93 -5.48
CA PHE A 13 -8.11 -10.61 -6.66
C PHE A 13 -7.18 -10.55 -7.87
N ARG A 14 -5.87 -10.44 -7.68
CA ARG A 14 -4.85 -10.31 -8.73
C ARG A 14 -4.83 -11.44 -9.77
N HIS A 15 -5.48 -12.57 -9.49
CA HIS A 15 -5.63 -13.70 -10.43
C HIS A 15 -6.73 -13.48 -11.47
N GLN A 16 -7.56 -12.45 -11.29
CA GLN A 16 -8.61 -12.02 -12.22
C GLN A 16 -8.10 -10.85 -13.06
N ASP A 17 -8.71 -10.57 -14.20
CA ASP A 17 -8.55 -9.27 -14.88
C ASP A 17 -9.17 -8.14 -14.05
N LEU A 18 -8.77 -6.89 -14.33
CA LEU A 18 -9.21 -5.73 -13.55
C LEU A 18 -10.74 -5.63 -13.46
N GLY A 19 -11.44 -5.73 -14.60
CA GLY A 19 -12.91 -5.58 -14.61
C GLY A 19 -13.61 -6.66 -13.81
N THR A 20 -13.11 -7.90 -13.86
CA THR A 20 -13.65 -9.00 -13.05
C THR A 20 -13.35 -8.78 -11.56
N ALA A 21 -12.14 -8.35 -11.20
CA ALA A 21 -11.77 -8.04 -9.82
C ALA A 21 -12.65 -6.92 -9.24
N LEU A 22 -12.90 -5.85 -9.99
CA LEU A 22 -13.77 -4.74 -9.59
C LEU A 22 -15.22 -5.21 -9.37
N ARG A 23 -15.76 -6.04 -10.29
CA ARG A 23 -17.11 -6.62 -10.12
C ARG A 23 -17.17 -7.50 -8.88
N THR A 24 -16.20 -8.38 -8.67
CA THR A 24 -16.13 -9.26 -7.49
C THR A 24 -16.15 -8.45 -6.21
N MET A 25 -15.32 -7.42 -6.08
CA MET A 25 -15.28 -6.58 -4.89
C MET A 25 -16.61 -5.86 -4.66
N LYS A 26 -17.24 -5.34 -5.72
CA LYS A 26 -18.55 -4.68 -5.64
C LYS A 26 -19.67 -5.65 -5.21
N GLU A 27 -19.70 -6.85 -5.78
CA GLU A 27 -20.69 -7.89 -5.43
C GLU A 27 -20.53 -8.38 -3.99
N LEU A 28 -19.32 -8.38 -3.45
CA LEU A 28 -19.05 -8.65 -2.04
C LEU A 28 -19.54 -7.52 -1.11
N GLY A 29 -19.83 -6.33 -1.64
CA GLY A 29 -20.35 -5.21 -0.88
C GLY A 29 -19.28 -4.19 -0.45
N PHE A 30 -18.07 -4.21 -1.02
CA PHE A 30 -17.12 -3.13 -0.84
C PHE A 30 -17.55 -1.91 -1.65
N GLU A 31 -17.32 -0.72 -1.09
CA GLU A 31 -17.57 0.57 -1.74
C GLU A 31 -16.26 1.31 -2.10
N GLU A 32 -15.16 0.89 -1.51
CA GLU A 32 -13.84 1.53 -1.67
C GLU A 32 -12.77 0.48 -1.93
N ILE A 33 -11.79 0.86 -2.76
CA ILE A 33 -10.67 -0.01 -3.11
C ILE A 33 -9.33 0.72 -3.03
N ASP A 34 -8.25 -0.07 -2.89
CA ASP A 34 -6.91 0.31 -3.31
C ASP A 34 -6.60 -0.38 -4.64
N LEU A 35 -6.14 0.39 -5.63
CA LEU A 35 -5.80 -0.12 -6.95
C LEU A 35 -4.33 -0.56 -6.98
N GLY A 36 -4.08 -1.84 -7.22
CA GLY A 36 -2.73 -2.38 -7.39
C GLY A 36 -2.17 -2.06 -8.78
N ALA A 37 -1.02 -1.38 -8.80
CA ALA A 37 -0.21 -1.07 -9.97
C ALA A 37 1.23 -1.58 -9.73
N LEU A 38 1.35 -2.87 -9.40
CA LEU A 38 2.58 -3.52 -8.93
C LEU A 38 3.01 -4.59 -9.94
N PRO A 39 3.90 -4.27 -10.88
CA PRO A 39 4.30 -5.17 -11.97
C PRO A 39 4.80 -6.52 -11.46
N GLY A 40 4.25 -7.61 -12.01
CA GLY A 40 4.59 -8.98 -11.61
C GLY A 40 4.00 -9.43 -10.26
N VAL A 41 3.29 -8.55 -9.56
CA VAL A 41 2.56 -8.86 -8.33
C VAL A 41 1.06 -8.71 -8.55
N CYS A 42 0.65 -7.58 -9.09
CA CYS A 42 -0.74 -7.28 -9.47
C CYS A 42 -0.72 -6.49 -10.78
N ASP A 43 -1.02 -7.19 -11.87
CA ASP A 43 -0.96 -6.64 -13.24
C ASP A 43 -2.29 -6.00 -13.68
N HIS A 44 -3.10 -5.48 -12.75
CA HIS A 44 -4.32 -4.75 -13.05
C HIS A 44 -4.04 -3.42 -13.76
N VAL A 45 -2.87 -2.86 -13.55
CA VAL A 45 -2.35 -1.70 -14.28
C VAL A 45 -1.15 -2.16 -15.11
N PRO A 46 -1.10 -1.93 -16.42
CA PRO A 46 0.01 -2.33 -17.26
C PRO A 46 1.33 -1.69 -16.82
N TYR A 47 2.43 -2.43 -16.93
CA TYR A 47 3.76 -1.88 -16.61
C TYR A 47 4.13 -0.70 -17.51
N GLU A 48 3.90 -0.85 -18.82
CA GLU A 48 4.07 0.26 -19.77
C GLU A 48 2.84 1.18 -19.71
N LEU A 49 2.85 2.09 -18.77
CA LEU A 49 1.75 3.00 -18.50
C LEU A 49 1.88 4.27 -19.36
N ASN A 50 1.51 4.15 -20.64
CA ASN A 50 1.36 5.31 -21.54
C ASN A 50 -0.01 5.97 -21.36
N ALA A 51 -0.24 7.12 -22.01
CA ALA A 51 -1.48 7.88 -21.88
C ALA A 51 -2.74 7.04 -22.21
N ALA A 52 -2.70 6.23 -23.27
CA ALA A 52 -3.85 5.39 -23.65
C ALA A 52 -4.13 4.30 -22.59
N ALA A 53 -3.10 3.73 -21.98
CA ALA A 53 -3.25 2.76 -20.89
C ALA A 53 -3.82 3.44 -19.63
N VAL A 54 -3.36 4.65 -19.29
CA VAL A 54 -3.94 5.46 -18.19
C VAL A 54 -5.42 5.71 -18.44
N ASP A 55 -5.78 6.16 -19.63
CA ASP A 55 -7.19 6.44 -19.98
C ASP A 55 -8.06 5.18 -19.89
N THR A 56 -7.56 4.04 -20.41
CA THR A 56 -8.28 2.77 -20.38
C THR A 56 -8.54 2.31 -18.95
N VAL A 57 -7.49 2.24 -18.11
CA VAL A 57 -7.61 1.81 -16.70
C VAL A 57 -8.51 2.76 -15.93
N SER A 58 -8.33 4.08 -16.11
CA SER A 58 -9.16 5.09 -15.42
C SER A 58 -10.64 4.96 -15.80
N ALA A 59 -10.94 4.73 -17.07
CA ALA A 59 -12.32 4.57 -17.54
C ALA A 59 -12.97 3.31 -16.94
N GLU A 60 -12.23 2.19 -16.91
CA GLU A 60 -12.72 0.91 -16.35
C GLU A 60 -12.98 1.02 -14.84
N VAL A 61 -12.04 1.61 -14.09
CA VAL A 61 -12.19 1.84 -12.65
C VAL A 61 -13.37 2.76 -12.37
N ASN A 62 -13.48 3.90 -13.07
CA ASN A 62 -14.57 4.86 -12.88
C ASN A 62 -15.94 4.25 -13.23
N ALA A 63 -16.01 3.42 -14.27
CA ALA A 63 -17.24 2.71 -14.65
C ALA A 63 -17.71 1.69 -13.61
N SER A 64 -16.82 1.16 -12.76
CA SER A 64 -17.18 0.23 -11.69
C SER A 64 -18.08 0.87 -10.63
N GLY A 65 -17.95 2.19 -10.42
CA GLY A 65 -18.62 2.94 -9.37
C GLY A 65 -18.06 2.69 -7.96
N LEU A 66 -16.89 2.02 -7.85
CA LEU A 66 -16.13 1.92 -6.61
C LEU A 66 -15.28 3.19 -6.42
N ARG A 67 -15.16 3.67 -5.19
CA ARG A 67 -14.24 4.76 -4.86
C ARG A 67 -12.82 4.21 -4.76
N VAL A 68 -11.83 4.91 -5.31
CA VAL A 68 -10.43 4.56 -5.15
C VAL A 68 -9.83 5.37 -4.00
N ARG A 69 -9.30 4.67 -3.00
CA ARG A 69 -8.61 5.31 -1.87
C ARG A 69 -7.16 5.63 -2.21
N SER A 70 -6.45 4.66 -2.74
CA SER A 70 -5.06 4.80 -3.16
C SER A 70 -4.76 4.01 -4.43
N VAL A 71 -3.68 4.40 -5.10
CA VAL A 71 -3.02 3.57 -6.12
C VAL A 71 -1.69 3.08 -5.51
N ASN A 72 -1.51 1.77 -5.41
CA ASN A 72 -0.27 1.18 -4.93
C ASN A 72 0.64 0.93 -6.13
N GLY A 73 1.69 1.75 -6.27
CA GLY A 73 2.59 1.72 -7.41
C GLY A 73 4.04 1.41 -7.03
N ASP A 74 4.85 1.10 -8.04
CA ASP A 74 6.29 0.89 -7.89
C ASP A 74 7.04 1.66 -8.99
N VAL A 75 8.00 2.49 -8.59
CA VAL A 75 8.87 3.28 -9.50
C VAL A 75 10.31 2.76 -9.49
N GLY A 76 10.51 1.53 -9.03
CA GLY A 76 11.81 0.88 -8.86
C GLY A 76 12.51 1.28 -7.55
N ASP A 77 13.66 0.68 -7.33
CA ASP A 77 14.43 0.81 -6.09
C ASP A 77 14.82 2.26 -5.78
N LEU A 78 14.22 2.86 -4.75
CA LEU A 78 14.44 4.26 -4.40
C LEU A 78 15.85 4.55 -3.85
N ASN A 79 16.55 3.53 -3.33
CA ASN A 79 17.93 3.62 -2.89
C ASN A 79 18.95 3.29 -3.99
N LYS A 80 18.51 3.10 -5.24
CA LYS A 80 19.39 2.93 -6.39
C LYS A 80 19.75 4.27 -7.02
N VAL A 81 21.04 4.54 -7.17
CA VAL A 81 21.55 5.68 -7.94
C VAL A 81 21.35 5.38 -9.44
N LEU A 82 20.61 6.24 -10.11
CA LEU A 82 20.33 6.14 -11.54
C LEU A 82 21.15 7.17 -12.33
N ASP A 83 21.51 6.81 -13.56
CA ASP A 83 22.01 7.77 -14.55
C ASP A 83 20.92 8.74 -15.02
N ALA A 84 21.23 9.62 -15.94
CA ALA A 84 20.28 10.62 -16.43
C ALA A 84 19.06 10.00 -17.14
N GLU A 85 19.29 8.94 -17.92
CA GLU A 85 18.21 8.24 -18.64
C GLU A 85 17.30 7.49 -17.67
N GLY A 86 17.86 6.77 -16.71
CA GLY A 86 17.10 6.06 -15.68
C GLY A 86 16.28 7.00 -14.81
N ARG A 87 16.83 8.18 -14.44
CA ARG A 87 16.05 9.21 -13.72
C ARG A 87 14.88 9.73 -14.56
N ALA A 88 15.13 10.00 -15.84
CA ALA A 88 14.07 10.47 -16.74
C ALA A 88 12.98 9.39 -16.95
N ALA A 89 13.36 8.12 -17.05
CA ALA A 89 12.41 7.00 -17.15
C ALA A 89 11.56 6.86 -15.88
N ARG A 90 12.19 6.89 -14.69
CA ARG A 90 11.48 6.89 -13.39
C ARG A 90 10.50 8.05 -13.29
N GLN A 91 10.92 9.26 -13.69
CA GLN A 91 10.05 10.44 -13.63
C GLN A 91 8.83 10.29 -14.54
N ARG A 92 9.01 9.81 -15.78
CA ARG A 92 7.88 9.56 -16.70
C ARG A 92 6.90 8.54 -16.13
N HIS A 93 7.42 7.47 -15.51
CA HIS A 93 6.57 6.45 -14.90
C HIS A 93 5.84 6.97 -13.66
N LEU A 94 6.51 7.75 -12.81
CA LEU A 94 5.89 8.44 -11.68
C LEU A 94 4.77 9.38 -12.16
N ASP A 95 5.01 10.18 -13.19
CA ASP A 95 4.02 11.09 -13.74
C ASP A 95 2.79 10.35 -14.30
N ALA A 96 3.00 9.20 -14.94
CA ALA A 96 1.91 8.35 -15.42
C ALA A 96 1.08 7.76 -14.26
N LEU A 97 1.73 7.27 -13.19
CA LEU A 97 1.05 6.79 -11.98
C LEU A 97 0.27 7.93 -11.29
N LEU A 98 0.85 9.12 -11.20
CA LEU A 98 0.18 10.29 -10.62
C LEU A 98 -1.03 10.72 -11.46
N THR A 99 -0.92 10.67 -12.80
CA THR A 99 -2.04 10.92 -13.71
C THR A 99 -3.16 9.90 -13.49
N LEU A 100 -2.82 8.60 -13.40
CA LEU A 100 -3.80 7.54 -13.09
C LEU A 100 -4.47 7.79 -11.74
N THR A 101 -3.68 8.13 -10.71
CA THR A 101 -4.18 8.41 -9.36
C THR A 101 -5.19 9.57 -9.38
N ALA A 102 -4.86 10.68 -10.07
CA ALA A 102 -5.75 11.83 -10.21
C ALA A 102 -7.00 11.47 -11.01
N ASN A 103 -6.87 10.77 -12.16
CA ASN A 103 -7.98 10.44 -13.05
C ASN A 103 -8.98 9.46 -12.41
N THR A 104 -8.54 8.61 -11.49
CA THR A 104 -9.41 7.70 -10.72
C THR A 104 -10.01 8.35 -9.47
N GLY A 105 -9.66 9.61 -9.19
CA GLY A 105 -10.11 10.32 -7.98
C GLY A 105 -9.51 9.77 -6.69
N ALA A 106 -8.44 8.99 -6.79
CA ALA A 106 -7.76 8.45 -5.62
C ALA A 106 -7.09 9.57 -4.80
N LYS A 107 -7.08 9.38 -3.47
CA LYS A 107 -6.48 10.36 -2.57
C LYS A 107 -4.96 10.37 -2.67
N ALA A 108 -4.33 9.23 -2.86
CA ALA A 108 -2.88 9.11 -2.80
C ALA A 108 -2.31 8.07 -3.77
N LEU A 109 -1.06 8.31 -4.17
CA LEU A 109 -0.17 7.29 -4.68
C LEU A 109 0.65 6.72 -3.49
N VAL A 110 0.72 5.40 -3.36
CA VAL A 110 1.56 4.70 -2.39
C VAL A 110 2.80 4.19 -3.10
N LEU A 111 3.98 4.51 -2.57
CA LEU A 111 5.26 4.00 -3.04
C LEU A 111 5.97 3.19 -1.95
N PRO A 112 6.77 2.18 -2.33
CA PRO A 112 7.50 1.38 -1.36
C PRO A 112 8.70 2.11 -0.74
N CYS A 113 9.15 1.62 0.41
CA CYS A 113 10.23 2.21 1.22
C CYS A 113 11.64 1.71 0.85
N GLY A 114 11.93 1.50 -0.43
CA GLY A 114 13.25 1.10 -0.93
C GLY A 114 13.27 -0.21 -1.71
N ALA A 115 14.47 -0.73 -1.97
CA ALA A 115 14.70 -1.93 -2.77
C ALA A 115 14.09 -3.20 -2.16
N LEU A 116 13.80 -4.21 -3.00
CA LEU A 116 13.37 -5.57 -2.60
C LEU A 116 14.52 -6.38 -2.00
N LYS A 117 15.22 -5.82 -1.03
CA LYS A 117 16.29 -6.48 -0.28
C LYS A 117 16.63 -5.69 0.98
N HIS A 118 17.14 -6.38 2.00
CA HIS A 118 17.49 -5.78 3.28
C HIS A 118 18.90 -5.16 3.28
N GLU A 119 19.82 -5.70 2.45
CA GLU A 119 21.20 -5.23 2.38
C GLU A 119 21.27 -3.84 1.74
N PRO A 120 22.04 -2.91 2.33
CA PRO A 120 22.24 -1.60 1.72
C PRO A 120 23.01 -1.70 0.41
N VAL A 121 22.74 -0.80 -0.51
CA VAL A 121 23.50 -0.64 -1.76
C VAL A 121 24.85 0.07 -1.51
N ARG A 122 24.85 1.02 -0.57
CA ARG A 122 26.05 1.78 -0.15
C ARG A 122 26.26 1.61 1.35
N SER A 123 25.65 2.46 2.15
CA SER A 123 25.52 2.33 3.59
C SER A 123 24.06 2.56 3.95
N GLU A 124 23.64 2.03 5.11
CA GLU A 124 22.27 2.20 5.59
C GLU A 124 21.85 3.68 5.63
N ARG A 125 22.72 4.52 6.18
CA ARG A 125 22.49 5.95 6.27
C ARG A 125 22.29 6.60 4.89
N GLU A 126 23.21 6.33 3.94
CA GLU A 126 23.13 6.92 2.60
C GLU A 126 21.92 6.44 1.82
N ASP A 127 21.54 5.17 2.01
CA ASP A 127 20.36 4.61 1.37
C ASP A 127 19.07 5.20 1.95
N LEU A 128 18.97 5.36 3.28
CA LEU A 128 17.85 6.05 3.93
C LEU A 128 17.73 7.51 3.49
N ASP A 129 18.88 8.21 3.42
CA ASP A 129 18.92 9.61 2.97
C ASP A 129 18.43 9.73 1.51
N LEU A 130 18.81 8.79 0.64
CA LEU A 130 18.36 8.78 -0.76
C LEU A 130 16.87 8.42 -0.88
N ILE A 131 16.39 7.39 -0.17
CA ILE A 131 14.97 7.01 -0.16
C ILE A 131 14.13 8.21 0.26
N ALA A 132 14.49 8.86 1.37
CA ALA A 132 13.77 10.03 1.86
C ALA A 132 13.73 11.16 0.82
N ALA A 133 14.88 11.48 0.19
CA ALA A 133 14.94 12.51 -0.84
C ALA A 133 14.05 12.17 -2.06
N GLN A 134 14.03 10.90 -2.50
CA GLN A 134 13.16 10.45 -3.60
C GLN A 134 11.67 10.54 -3.22
N LEU A 135 11.28 10.12 -2.02
CA LEU A 135 9.90 10.21 -1.53
C LEU A 135 9.45 11.66 -1.37
N ILE A 136 10.30 12.53 -0.82
CA ILE A 136 10.00 13.97 -0.69
C ILE A 136 9.80 14.59 -2.08
N GLY A 137 10.69 14.32 -3.03
CA GLY A 137 10.56 14.80 -4.41
C GLY A 137 9.29 14.28 -5.10
N ALA A 138 8.97 13.01 -4.92
CA ALA A 138 7.73 12.43 -5.43
C ALA A 138 6.48 13.04 -4.76
N GLY A 139 6.54 13.36 -3.45
CA GLY A 139 5.47 14.06 -2.74
C GLY A 139 5.23 15.48 -3.25
N GLN A 140 6.30 16.24 -3.51
CA GLN A 140 6.20 17.56 -4.14
C GLN A 140 5.56 17.46 -5.54
N ARG A 141 5.97 16.45 -6.31
CA ARG A 141 5.38 16.21 -7.63
C ARG A 141 3.91 15.79 -7.53
N ALA A 142 3.53 14.92 -6.59
CA ALA A 142 2.15 14.50 -6.37
C ALA A 142 1.21 15.69 -6.07
N ALA A 143 1.69 16.66 -5.30
CA ALA A 143 0.93 17.88 -5.01
C ALA A 143 0.55 18.67 -6.27
N GLU A 144 1.37 18.64 -7.33
CA GLU A 144 1.07 19.28 -8.61
C GLU A 144 -0.12 18.61 -9.34
N PHE A 145 -0.37 17.33 -9.05
CA PHE A 145 -1.52 16.56 -9.54
C PHE A 145 -2.73 16.61 -8.58
N GLY A 146 -2.62 17.31 -7.47
CA GLY A 146 -3.68 17.40 -6.46
C GLY A 146 -3.88 16.12 -5.64
N VAL A 147 -2.88 15.24 -5.58
CA VAL A 147 -2.90 13.97 -4.84
C VAL A 147 -1.82 13.95 -3.75
N GLU A 148 -2.03 13.11 -2.74
CA GLU A 148 -1.03 12.88 -1.69
C GLU A 148 -0.01 11.81 -2.14
N LEU A 149 1.16 11.80 -1.51
CA LEU A 149 2.08 10.67 -1.58
C LEU A 149 2.13 9.99 -0.21
N TRP A 150 1.99 8.67 -0.21
CA TRP A 150 2.21 7.84 0.96
C TRP A 150 3.32 6.82 0.69
N THR A 151 3.97 6.33 1.73
CA THR A 151 4.94 5.23 1.64
C THR A 151 4.58 4.12 2.60
N GLU A 152 4.64 2.88 2.14
CA GLU A 152 4.46 1.72 2.98
C GLU A 152 5.78 1.42 3.70
N SER A 153 5.80 1.70 4.99
CA SER A 153 6.96 1.56 5.86
C SER A 153 6.48 1.30 7.29
N LEU A 154 6.83 0.23 7.86
CA LEU A 154 7.72 -0.89 7.58
C LEU A 154 7.17 -1.82 6.47
N HIS A 155 8.08 -2.40 5.64
CA HIS A 155 7.72 -3.41 4.64
C HIS A 155 8.73 -4.57 4.67
N PHE A 156 8.31 -5.74 5.13
CA PHE A 156 9.14 -6.93 5.40
C PHE A 156 10.10 -7.33 4.27
N LEU A 157 9.69 -7.19 3.00
CA LEU A 157 10.51 -7.57 1.84
C LEU A 157 11.40 -6.43 1.31
N ARG A 158 11.32 -5.23 1.88
CA ARG A 158 11.99 -4.03 1.39
C ARG A 158 13.15 -3.59 2.28
N PHE A 159 13.88 -2.57 1.87
CA PHE A 159 15.01 -2.04 2.60
C PHE A 159 14.64 -1.58 4.03
N CYS A 160 13.51 -0.90 4.21
CA CYS A 160 12.98 -0.54 5.53
C CYS A 160 12.10 -1.68 6.08
N TRP A 161 12.72 -2.83 6.36
CA TRP A 161 12.05 -4.08 6.73
C TRP A 161 11.74 -4.22 8.23
N ASN A 162 12.35 -3.41 9.08
CA ASN A 162 12.21 -3.46 10.54
C ASN A 162 11.83 -2.10 11.12
N LEU A 163 11.45 -2.08 12.38
CA LEU A 163 10.99 -0.89 13.09
C LEU A 163 12.06 0.19 13.18
N GLU A 164 13.33 -0.20 13.36
CA GLU A 164 14.45 0.75 13.42
C GLU A 164 14.58 1.56 12.13
N ARG A 165 14.66 0.88 10.97
CA ARG A 165 14.78 1.57 9.67
C ARG A 165 13.53 2.33 9.29
N ALA A 166 12.34 1.81 9.63
CA ALA A 166 11.09 2.52 9.42
C ALA A 166 11.04 3.82 10.25
N GLY A 167 11.47 3.78 11.51
CA GLY A 167 11.59 4.95 12.36
C GLY A 167 12.59 5.98 11.83
N LEU A 168 13.79 5.53 11.42
CA LEU A 168 14.81 6.38 10.82
C LEU A 168 14.36 7.03 9.51
N LEU A 169 13.58 6.33 8.68
CA LEU A 169 12.96 6.91 7.49
C LEU A 169 11.88 7.93 7.87
N ALA A 170 11.03 7.58 8.84
CA ALA A 170 9.98 8.48 9.32
C ALA A 170 10.54 9.80 9.84
N GLU A 171 11.66 9.79 10.57
CA GLU A 171 12.36 11.01 11.03
C GLU A 171 12.76 11.90 9.84
N ARG A 172 13.33 11.31 8.78
CA ARG A 172 13.75 12.03 7.57
C ARG A 172 12.59 12.61 6.78
N LEU A 173 11.44 11.97 6.85
CA LEU A 173 10.20 12.43 6.20
C LEU A 173 9.42 13.45 7.05
N ALA A 174 9.91 13.82 8.24
CA ALA A 174 9.23 14.77 9.10
C ALA A 174 9.02 16.13 8.41
N GLY A 175 7.78 16.61 8.41
CA GLY A 175 7.42 17.90 7.79
C GLY A 175 7.34 17.91 6.27
N SER A 176 7.56 16.77 5.58
CA SER A 176 7.50 16.69 4.11
C SER A 176 6.10 16.57 3.54
N GLY A 177 5.12 16.19 4.37
CA GLY A 177 3.75 15.85 3.91
C GLY A 177 3.61 14.43 3.38
N VAL A 178 4.69 13.63 3.28
CA VAL A 178 4.59 12.21 2.91
C VAL A 178 3.95 11.43 4.05
N GLY A 179 2.84 10.75 3.74
CA GLY A 179 2.10 9.92 4.69
C GLY A 179 2.71 8.52 4.84
N ILE A 180 2.36 7.84 5.91
CA ILE A 180 2.80 6.47 6.17
C ILE A 180 1.63 5.51 6.03
N VAL A 181 1.81 4.43 5.27
CA VAL A 181 0.92 3.28 5.25
C VAL A 181 1.45 2.25 6.25
N MET A 182 0.61 1.85 7.18
CA MET A 182 0.86 0.78 8.13
C MET A 182 0.29 -0.52 7.57
N ASP A 183 1.08 -1.59 7.45
CA ASP A 183 0.59 -2.94 7.15
C ASP A 183 0.87 -3.88 8.31
N PHE A 184 -0.19 -4.44 8.89
CA PHE A 184 -0.11 -5.39 10.00
C PHE A 184 0.73 -6.62 9.66
N SER A 185 0.61 -7.14 8.43
CA SER A 185 1.34 -8.34 8.04
C SER A 185 2.84 -8.13 7.93
N HIS A 186 3.26 -6.96 7.46
CA HIS A 186 4.68 -6.65 7.35
C HIS A 186 5.34 -6.46 8.72
N ILE A 187 4.62 -5.86 9.68
CA ILE A 187 5.10 -5.71 11.05
C ILE A 187 5.31 -7.08 11.68
N VAL A 188 4.29 -7.94 11.65
CA VAL A 188 4.35 -9.29 12.24
C VAL A 188 5.39 -10.17 11.56
N ALA A 189 5.49 -10.13 10.22
CA ALA A 189 6.46 -10.92 9.47
C ALA A 189 7.91 -10.51 9.77
N SER A 190 8.15 -9.25 10.10
CA SER A 190 9.45 -8.75 10.56
C SER A 190 9.78 -9.16 12.00
N GLY A 191 8.85 -9.78 12.71
CA GLY A 191 9.01 -10.12 14.12
C GLY A 191 8.82 -8.95 15.07
N GLU A 192 8.24 -7.86 14.57
CA GLU A 192 8.02 -6.63 15.32
C GLU A 192 6.63 -6.61 15.97
N ASP A 193 6.46 -5.80 16.99
CA ASP A 193 5.20 -5.64 17.71
C ASP A 193 4.38 -4.48 17.15
N ILE A 194 3.07 -4.72 16.97
CA ILE A 194 2.13 -3.71 16.45
C ILE A 194 2.03 -2.50 17.40
N GLN A 195 2.09 -2.72 18.71
CA GLN A 195 2.00 -1.64 19.69
C GLN A 195 3.26 -0.77 19.67
N GLU A 196 4.44 -1.40 19.54
CA GLU A 196 5.72 -0.69 19.40
C GLU A 196 5.77 0.11 18.09
N TYR A 197 5.27 -0.46 16.99
CA TYR A 197 5.14 0.29 15.73
C TYR A 197 4.25 1.52 15.89
N LEU A 198 3.12 1.39 16.57
CA LEU A 198 2.21 2.52 16.82
C LEU A 198 2.82 3.57 17.75
N ASP A 199 3.69 3.19 18.69
CA ASP A 199 4.42 4.15 19.53
C ASP A 199 5.32 5.07 18.69
N VAL A 200 5.97 4.52 17.67
CA VAL A 200 6.89 5.26 16.79
C VAL A 200 6.13 6.11 15.76
N HIS A 201 5.02 5.59 15.21
CA HIS A 201 4.38 6.18 14.03
C HIS A 201 3.00 6.83 14.30
N GLN A 202 2.50 6.77 15.55
CA GLN A 202 1.21 7.35 15.91
C GLN A 202 1.10 8.83 15.48
N GLY A 203 -0.01 9.19 14.84
CA GLY A 203 -0.25 10.54 14.31
C GLY A 203 0.35 10.81 12.92
N ARG A 204 1.10 9.86 12.34
CA ARG A 204 1.68 9.95 10.98
C ARG A 204 1.08 8.94 10.01
N ILE A 205 0.23 8.01 10.51
CA ILE A 205 -0.41 6.97 9.72
C ILE A 205 -1.52 7.60 8.89
N SER A 206 -1.42 7.49 7.57
CA SER A 206 -2.39 8.01 6.61
C SER A 206 -3.35 6.94 6.11
N HIS A 207 -2.90 5.67 6.09
CA HIS A 207 -3.68 4.53 5.63
C HIS A 207 -3.23 3.25 6.33
N VAL A 208 -4.10 2.24 6.38
CA VAL A 208 -3.81 0.96 7.04
C VAL A 208 -4.19 -0.20 6.14
N HIS A 209 -3.23 -1.08 5.87
CA HIS A 209 -3.43 -2.36 5.22
C HIS A 209 -3.59 -3.48 6.25
N LEU A 210 -4.51 -4.39 5.97
CA LEU A 210 -4.88 -5.49 6.85
C LEU A 210 -4.71 -6.82 6.12
N ARG A 211 -3.75 -7.60 6.56
CA ARG A 211 -3.47 -8.97 6.17
C ARG A 211 -2.82 -9.68 7.35
N ASP A 212 -2.98 -10.99 7.47
CA ASP A 212 -2.39 -11.76 8.56
C ASP A 212 -1.01 -12.31 8.19
N ALA A 213 -0.21 -12.60 9.21
CA ALA A 213 1.16 -13.01 9.06
C ALA A 213 1.65 -13.82 10.29
N VAL A 214 2.75 -14.51 10.08
CA VAL A 214 3.64 -15.00 11.14
C VAL A 214 5.06 -14.53 10.82
N PRO A 215 6.02 -14.54 11.77
CA PRO A 215 7.40 -14.17 11.46
C PRO A 215 7.93 -14.91 10.22
N GLY A 216 8.42 -14.13 9.25
CA GLY A 216 8.92 -14.64 7.97
C GLY A 216 7.88 -14.91 6.88
N ASN A 217 6.57 -14.77 7.13
CA ASN A 217 5.53 -15.01 6.14
C ASN A 217 4.38 -14.00 6.25
N ILE A 218 4.24 -13.15 5.21
CA ILE A 218 3.22 -12.09 5.10
C ILE A 218 1.92 -12.55 4.42
N ASN A 219 1.81 -13.79 3.94
CA ASN A 219 0.79 -14.18 2.98
C ASN A 219 -0.30 -15.10 3.57
N LEU A 220 -0.81 -14.78 4.75
CA LEU A 220 -1.84 -15.57 5.42
C LEU A 220 -3.22 -14.87 5.40
N SER A 221 -4.25 -15.70 5.32
CA SER A 221 -5.64 -15.26 5.51
C SER A 221 -5.85 -14.76 6.94
N ILE A 222 -6.68 -13.74 7.13
CA ILE A 222 -6.99 -13.18 8.45
C ILE A 222 -7.57 -14.27 9.37
N GLY A 223 -6.93 -14.45 10.51
CA GLY A 223 -7.22 -15.48 11.51
C GLY A 223 -6.32 -16.73 11.44
N ASN A 224 -5.41 -16.82 10.45
CA ASN A 224 -4.45 -17.91 10.31
C ASN A 224 -3.02 -17.52 10.73
N GLY A 225 -2.81 -16.27 11.13
CA GLY A 225 -1.53 -15.73 11.59
C GLY A 225 -1.56 -15.30 13.05
N GLN A 226 -0.73 -14.31 13.36
CA GLN A 226 -0.49 -13.83 14.72
C GLN A 226 -0.75 -12.31 14.87
N ALA A 227 -1.31 -11.65 13.85
CA ALA A 227 -1.57 -10.22 13.92
C ALA A 227 -2.65 -9.89 14.97
N ASP A 228 -2.32 -9.06 15.96
CA ASP A 228 -3.28 -8.55 16.93
C ASP A 228 -4.13 -7.40 16.34
N PHE A 229 -5.09 -7.78 15.49
CA PHE A 229 -6.01 -6.81 14.90
C PHE A 229 -6.82 -6.07 15.95
N ALA A 230 -7.31 -6.77 16.98
CA ALA A 230 -8.16 -6.17 18.00
C ALA A 230 -7.40 -5.11 18.82
N GLY A 231 -6.21 -5.43 19.29
CA GLY A 231 -5.36 -4.50 20.03
C GLY A 231 -4.91 -3.32 19.19
N GLY A 232 -4.41 -3.59 17.97
CA GLY A 232 -3.92 -2.54 17.07
C GLY A 232 -5.02 -1.58 16.61
N LEU A 233 -6.18 -2.09 16.19
CA LEU A 233 -7.32 -1.27 15.76
C LEU A 233 -7.90 -0.46 16.92
N LYS A 234 -8.02 -1.04 18.11
CA LYS A 234 -8.43 -0.33 19.33
C LYS A 234 -7.48 0.82 19.65
N ARG A 235 -6.17 0.61 19.49
CA ARG A 235 -5.18 1.66 19.73
C ARG A 235 -5.25 2.78 18.70
N LEU A 236 -5.40 2.45 17.42
CA LEU A 236 -5.64 3.44 16.36
C LEU A 236 -6.89 4.29 16.67
N ALA A 237 -7.99 3.65 17.09
CA ALA A 237 -9.21 4.35 17.48
C ALA A 237 -8.98 5.27 18.69
N ALA A 238 -8.28 4.79 19.73
CA ALA A 238 -7.94 5.59 20.92
C ALA A 238 -7.03 6.78 20.59
N ALA A 239 -6.19 6.66 19.57
CA ALA A 239 -5.35 7.73 19.04
C ALA A 239 -6.13 8.72 18.13
N GLY A 240 -7.41 8.48 17.89
CA GLY A 240 -8.25 9.31 17.01
C GLY A 240 -7.92 9.16 15.53
N TYR A 241 -7.41 7.98 15.08
CA TYR A 241 -7.09 7.75 13.68
C TYR A 241 -8.33 7.96 12.77
N PRO A 242 -8.30 8.97 11.87
CA PRO A 242 -9.46 9.32 11.07
C PRO A 242 -9.49 8.61 9.71
N GLY A 243 -8.41 7.87 9.38
CA GLY A 243 -8.19 7.29 8.06
C GLY A 243 -8.99 6.03 7.80
N HIS A 244 -8.69 5.39 6.68
CA HIS A 244 -9.35 4.21 6.17
C HIS A 244 -8.47 2.97 6.32
N PHE A 245 -9.10 1.82 6.18
CA PHE A 245 -8.50 0.50 6.25
C PHE A 245 -8.74 -0.21 4.93
N SER A 246 -7.79 -1.02 4.48
CA SER A 246 -7.94 -1.83 3.27
C SER A 246 -7.50 -3.27 3.55
N LEU A 247 -8.34 -4.22 3.18
CA LEU A 247 -7.94 -5.62 3.13
C LEU A 247 -6.98 -5.81 1.96
N GLU A 248 -5.73 -6.16 2.22
CA GLU A 248 -4.73 -6.44 1.19
C GLU A 248 -4.39 -7.94 1.19
N LEU A 249 -5.33 -8.77 0.72
CA LEU A 249 -5.29 -10.21 0.88
C LEU A 249 -4.47 -10.90 -0.22
N GLU A 250 -3.17 -10.62 -0.27
CA GLU A 250 -2.22 -11.37 -1.11
C GLU A 250 -1.92 -12.76 -0.53
N THR A 251 -2.96 -13.44 -0.08
CA THR A 251 -2.86 -14.70 0.65
C THR A 251 -2.42 -15.86 -0.25
N ARG A 252 -1.68 -16.83 0.32
CA ARG A 252 -1.18 -18.03 -0.37
C ARG A 252 -1.61 -19.33 0.30
N ASP A 253 -2.39 -19.24 1.34
CA ASP A 253 -2.91 -20.36 2.15
C ASP A 253 -4.32 -20.81 1.73
N ILE A 254 -4.87 -20.21 0.68
CA ILE A 254 -6.17 -20.54 0.09
C ILE A 254 -6.11 -20.58 -1.44
N THR A 255 -7.05 -21.27 -2.06
CA THR A 255 -7.20 -21.32 -3.52
C THR A 255 -7.86 -20.05 -4.07
N HIS A 256 -7.82 -19.87 -5.38
CA HIS A 256 -8.46 -18.73 -6.05
C HIS A 256 -9.98 -18.70 -5.83
N ASP A 257 -10.64 -19.87 -5.87
CA ASP A 257 -12.08 -19.97 -5.69
C ASP A 257 -12.55 -19.64 -4.27
N GLU A 258 -11.68 -19.81 -3.28
CA GLU A 258 -11.97 -19.49 -1.88
C GLU A 258 -11.80 -17.99 -1.55
N ARG A 259 -11.10 -17.22 -2.39
CA ARG A 259 -10.78 -15.82 -2.12
C ARG A 259 -11.99 -14.92 -1.86
N PRO A 260 -13.10 -14.99 -2.64
CA PRO A 260 -14.25 -14.15 -2.39
C PRO A 260 -14.87 -14.40 -0.99
N ALA A 261 -15.03 -15.68 -0.63
CA ALA A 261 -15.56 -16.04 0.70
C ALA A 261 -14.63 -15.62 1.84
N ALA A 262 -13.30 -15.79 1.66
CA ALA A 262 -12.30 -15.37 2.63
C ALA A 262 -12.28 -13.85 2.81
N ALA A 263 -12.38 -13.08 1.72
CA ALA A 263 -12.46 -11.62 1.76
C ALA A 263 -13.71 -11.13 2.49
N ALA A 264 -14.88 -11.75 2.21
CA ALA A 264 -16.13 -11.42 2.91
C ALA A 264 -16.04 -11.73 4.41
N LYS A 265 -15.46 -12.89 4.78
CA LYS A 265 -15.23 -13.27 6.18
C LYS A 265 -14.28 -12.28 6.89
N ALA A 266 -13.17 -11.95 6.26
CA ALA A 266 -12.22 -10.96 6.77
C ALA A 266 -12.87 -9.58 6.95
N ALA A 267 -13.65 -9.13 5.96
CA ALA A 267 -14.34 -7.85 6.02
C ALA A 267 -15.37 -7.78 7.14
N SER A 268 -16.12 -8.87 7.37
CA SER A 268 -17.07 -8.95 8.50
C SER A 268 -16.32 -8.87 9.83
N PHE A 269 -15.27 -9.65 10.00
CA PHE A 269 -14.45 -9.66 11.22
C PHE A 269 -13.85 -8.28 11.52
N ILE A 270 -13.25 -7.63 10.52
CA ILE A 270 -12.66 -6.30 10.72
C ILE A 270 -13.73 -5.24 10.97
N THR A 271 -14.89 -5.33 10.30
CA THR A 271 -16.02 -4.40 10.53
C THR A 271 -16.45 -4.36 11.99
N ASP A 272 -16.40 -5.49 12.68
CA ASP A 272 -16.78 -5.57 14.10
C ASP A 272 -15.72 -4.97 15.04
N LEU A 273 -14.53 -4.65 14.54
CA LEU A 273 -13.39 -4.10 15.31
C LEU A 273 -13.16 -2.59 15.10
N ILE A 274 -13.78 -1.95 14.08
CA ILE A 274 -13.52 -0.53 13.70
C ILE A 274 -14.72 0.39 13.85
#